data_1817f6c0e565f42d66f9f6ab348f4730
#
_entry.id   1817f6c0e565f42d66f9f6ab348f4730
#
_cell.length_a   1.000
_cell.length_b   1.000
_cell.length_c   1.000
_cell.angle_alpha   90.00
_cell.angle_beta   90.00
_cell.angle_gamma   90.00
#
_symmetry.space_group_name_H-M   'P 1'
#
loop_
_entity.id
_entity.type
_entity.pdbx_description
1 polymer ?
#
loop_
_entity_poly.entity_id
_entity_poly.type
_entity_poly.pdbx_seq_one_letter_code
_entity_poly.pdbx_strand_id
1 'polypeptide(L)'
;MTDVPRTRWARTIHGACIAYQDFSEEPVTLVIIHGWVSHLEVYWEEPETSVTAIERFIASAQREEQDVDRMLATVLFTDVVGSTDRACELGDHRWTELLERHNQTVRALIARYRGTEVSTAADGFLATFDGPARALKCAQRICAAVKPLGLEVRAGCHTGEFELQGADVGGIAVHIGARVGALAGPSEVLVSSAVKDLVAGAGLVFVDRGEHELKGVPEPWRLYAAEA
;
A
#
# COMPACT_ATOMS: atom_id res chain seq x y z
N MET A 1 29.86 31.32 -33.05
CA MET A 1 30.47 30.80 -31.80
C MET A 1 29.39 30.92 -30.77
N THR A 2 28.71 29.86 -30.49
CA THR A 2 27.67 29.80 -29.43
C THR A 2 28.39 29.84 -28.09
N ASP A 3 28.07 30.84 -27.31
CA ASP A 3 28.67 31.04 -25.97
C ASP A 3 28.26 29.83 -25.10
N VAL A 4 29.21 29.07 -24.61
CA VAL A 4 28.94 27.89 -23.76
C VAL A 4 28.51 28.40 -22.38
N PRO A 5 27.33 28.05 -21.93
CA PRO A 5 26.83 28.56 -20.64
C PRO A 5 27.69 28.05 -19.48
N ARG A 6 27.86 28.91 -18.47
CA ARG A 6 28.68 28.57 -17.30
C ARG A 6 27.93 27.63 -16.38
N THR A 7 28.60 26.56 -15.95
CA THR A 7 28.07 25.66 -14.92
C THR A 7 27.94 26.36 -13.57
N ARG A 8 26.75 26.29 -12.98
CA ARG A 8 26.43 26.78 -11.63
C ARG A 8 26.13 25.60 -10.70
N TRP A 9 26.21 25.84 -9.41
CA TRP A 9 25.99 24.83 -8.39
C TRP A 9 24.87 25.27 -7.45
N ALA A 10 23.93 24.40 -7.22
CA ALA A 10 22.88 24.56 -6.21
C ALA A 10 23.00 23.45 -5.15
N ARG A 11 22.57 23.73 -3.93
CA ARG A 11 22.53 22.75 -2.86
C ARG A 11 21.09 22.44 -2.51
N THR A 12 20.73 21.14 -2.49
CA THR A 12 19.40 20.70 -2.08
C THR A 12 19.20 20.86 -0.57
N ILE A 13 17.96 20.79 -0.13
CA ILE A 13 17.60 20.80 1.30
C ILE A 13 18.22 19.61 2.05
N HIS A 14 18.57 18.52 1.35
CA HIS A 14 19.24 17.34 1.91
C HIS A 14 20.76 17.37 1.77
N GLY A 15 21.33 18.50 1.34
CA GLY A 15 22.77 18.73 1.28
C GLY A 15 23.47 18.23 0.02
N ALA A 16 22.79 17.63 -0.96
CA ALA A 16 23.35 17.24 -2.24
C ALA A 16 23.69 18.49 -3.09
N CYS A 17 24.82 18.46 -3.80
CA CYS A 17 25.21 19.52 -4.74
C CYS A 17 24.76 19.12 -6.14
N ILE A 18 24.05 20.02 -6.81
CA ILE A 18 23.56 19.87 -8.17
C ILE A 18 24.29 20.87 -9.06
N ALA A 19 24.87 20.39 -10.14
CA ALA A 19 25.40 21.23 -11.20
C ALA A 19 24.28 21.54 -12.19
N TYR A 20 24.13 22.81 -12.59
CA TYR A 20 23.17 23.21 -13.60
C TYR A 20 23.73 24.30 -14.50
N GLN A 21 23.19 24.39 -15.70
CA GLN A 21 23.48 25.47 -16.65
C GLN A 21 22.18 26.18 -17.00
N ASP A 22 22.20 27.50 -17.08
CA ASP A 22 21.07 28.36 -17.33
C ASP A 22 21.17 28.91 -18.77
N PHE A 23 20.12 28.71 -19.54
CA PHE A 23 19.97 29.20 -20.91
C PHE A 23 18.91 30.31 -20.89
N SER A 24 19.33 31.52 -20.90
CA SER A 24 18.61 32.72 -20.50
C SER A 24 17.34 33.13 -21.27
N GLU A 25 16.72 32.30 -22.13
CA GLU A 25 15.55 32.73 -22.90
C GLU A 25 14.38 31.71 -22.96
N GLU A 26 14.49 30.53 -22.33
CA GLU A 26 13.42 29.51 -22.31
C GLU A 26 13.17 28.99 -20.88
N PRO A 27 12.00 28.40 -20.57
CA PRO A 27 11.77 27.81 -19.26
C PRO A 27 12.84 26.74 -18.96
N VAL A 28 13.55 26.97 -17.87
CA VAL A 28 14.72 26.19 -17.47
C VAL A 28 14.33 24.74 -17.27
N THR A 29 14.93 23.82 -18.05
CA THR A 29 14.92 22.38 -17.75
C THR A 29 16.09 22.10 -16.82
N LEU A 30 15.82 21.85 -15.54
CA LEU A 30 16.84 21.50 -14.56
C LEU A 30 17.29 20.05 -14.80
N VAL A 31 18.56 19.87 -15.19
CA VAL A 31 19.16 18.54 -15.30
C VAL A 31 19.94 18.25 -14.02
N ILE A 32 19.44 17.31 -13.22
CA ILE A 32 20.10 16.84 -12.00
C ILE A 32 21.00 15.66 -12.36
N ILE A 33 22.33 15.88 -12.25
CA ILE A 33 23.30 14.80 -12.40
C ILE A 33 23.78 14.41 -11.00
N HIS A 34 23.39 13.24 -10.53
CA HIS A 34 23.81 12.69 -9.24
C HIS A 34 25.09 11.87 -9.44
N GLY A 35 26.19 12.35 -8.84
CA GLY A 35 27.37 11.55 -8.55
C GLY A 35 28.40 11.34 -9.65
N TRP A 36 29.66 11.67 -9.32
CA TRP A 36 30.95 11.39 -9.98
C TRP A 36 31.21 12.02 -11.35
N VAL A 37 31.96 13.14 -11.25
CA VAL A 37 32.89 13.67 -12.27
C VAL A 37 32.47 13.37 -13.71
N SER A 38 31.58 14.14 -14.24
CA SER A 38 31.48 14.34 -15.67
C SER A 38 31.52 15.85 -15.93
N HIS A 39 32.42 16.26 -16.78
CA HIS A 39 32.40 17.61 -17.30
C HIS A 39 31.17 17.72 -18.20
N LEU A 40 30.16 18.49 -17.81
CA LEU A 40 28.99 18.83 -18.65
C LEU A 40 29.44 19.36 -20.03
N GLU A 41 30.65 19.88 -20.12
CA GLU A 41 31.28 20.40 -21.35
C GLU A 41 31.58 19.31 -22.40
N VAL A 42 31.70 18.05 -22.02
CA VAL A 42 32.00 16.92 -22.95
C VAL A 42 30.75 16.51 -23.75
N TYR A 43 29.56 16.85 -23.31
CA TYR A 43 28.29 16.42 -23.94
C TYR A 43 27.81 17.34 -25.07
N TRP A 44 28.51 18.44 -25.37
CA TRP A 44 28.08 19.41 -26.38
C TRP A 44 28.41 18.99 -27.83
N GLU A 45 29.24 17.97 -28.03
CA GLU A 45 29.62 17.52 -29.38
C GLU A 45 28.51 16.67 -30.04
N GLU A 46 27.61 16.03 -29.28
CA GLU A 46 26.46 15.25 -29.80
C GLU A 46 25.19 15.44 -28.94
N PRO A 47 24.41 16.51 -29.19
CA PRO A 47 23.24 16.86 -28.33
C PRO A 47 22.17 15.76 -28.24
N GLU A 48 21.88 15.04 -29.34
CA GLU A 48 20.84 14.01 -29.37
C GLU A 48 21.18 12.80 -28.50
N THR A 49 22.46 12.40 -28.48
CA THR A 49 22.96 11.31 -27.63
C THR A 49 22.91 11.70 -26.17
N SER A 50 23.16 12.97 -25.85
CA SER A 50 23.12 13.50 -24.49
C SER A 50 21.70 13.54 -23.90
N VAL A 51 20.71 13.98 -24.67
CA VAL A 51 19.31 14.01 -24.25
C VAL A 51 18.81 12.58 -23.95
N THR A 52 19.10 11.62 -24.83
CA THR A 52 18.70 10.23 -24.61
C THR A 52 19.39 9.61 -23.40
N ALA A 53 20.67 9.95 -23.14
CA ALA A 53 21.39 9.50 -21.94
C ALA A 53 20.79 10.10 -20.65
N ILE A 54 20.40 11.36 -20.69
CA ILE A 54 19.73 12.06 -19.58
C ILE A 54 18.35 11.47 -19.31
N GLU A 55 17.54 11.23 -20.35
CA GLU A 55 16.23 10.60 -20.21
C GLU A 55 16.34 9.19 -19.60
N ARG A 56 17.33 8.39 -20.05
CA ARG A 56 17.60 7.07 -19.48
C ARG A 56 18.03 7.16 -18.01
N PHE A 57 18.87 8.14 -17.67
CA PHE A 57 19.32 8.36 -16.31
C PHE A 57 18.17 8.80 -15.39
N ILE A 58 17.36 9.75 -15.83
CA ILE A 58 16.15 10.18 -15.10
C ILE A 58 15.20 9.00 -14.91
N ALA A 59 14.96 8.21 -15.96
CA ALA A 59 14.11 7.03 -15.88
C ALA A 59 14.71 5.94 -14.96
N SER A 60 16.03 5.79 -14.90
CA SER A 60 16.69 4.86 -13.97
C SER A 60 16.63 5.35 -12.53
N ALA A 61 16.90 6.65 -12.31
CA ALA A 61 16.81 7.27 -10.98
C ALA A 61 15.37 7.23 -10.42
N GLN A 62 14.37 7.49 -11.26
CA GLN A 62 12.96 7.35 -10.88
C GLN A 62 12.57 5.90 -10.57
N ARG A 63 13.14 4.91 -11.27
CA ARG A 63 12.93 3.48 -10.95
C ARG A 63 13.61 3.10 -9.63
N GLU A 64 14.83 3.58 -9.39
CA GLU A 64 15.52 3.35 -8.13
C GLU A 64 14.80 4.01 -6.95
N GLU A 65 14.23 5.22 -7.09
CA GLU A 65 13.36 5.83 -6.08
C GLU A 65 12.09 5.00 -5.84
N GLN A 66 11.44 4.49 -6.90
CA GLN A 66 10.27 3.64 -6.78
C GLN A 66 10.58 2.28 -6.13
N ASP A 67 11.77 1.71 -6.35
CA ASP A 67 12.19 0.46 -5.71
C ASP A 67 12.53 0.66 -4.21
N VAL A 68 12.94 1.86 -3.80
CA VAL A 68 13.19 2.20 -2.38
C VAL A 68 11.88 2.40 -1.61
N ASP A 69 10.79 2.78 -2.27
CA ASP A 69 9.48 2.99 -1.65
C ASP A 69 8.65 1.70 -1.51
N ARG A 70 9.20 0.53 -1.86
CA ARG A 70 8.56 -0.76 -1.61
C ARG A 70 8.85 -1.25 -0.22
N MET A 71 7.80 -1.63 0.49
CA MET A 71 7.91 -2.22 1.81
C MET A 71 7.15 -3.54 1.90
N LEU A 72 7.73 -4.50 2.63
CA LEU A 72 7.03 -5.73 2.98
C LEU A 72 6.13 -5.46 4.19
N ALA A 73 4.84 -5.60 4.03
CA ALA A 73 3.89 -5.47 5.12
C ALA A 73 2.70 -6.43 4.95
N THR A 74 1.81 -6.46 5.94
CA THR A 74 0.56 -7.20 5.88
C THR A 74 -0.60 -6.23 5.76
N VAL A 75 -1.43 -6.40 4.72
CA VAL A 75 -2.73 -5.70 4.63
C VAL A 75 -3.81 -6.48 5.34
N LEU A 76 -4.68 -5.75 5.98
CA LEU A 76 -5.95 -6.20 6.52
C LEU A 76 -7.08 -5.43 5.84
N PHE A 77 -7.97 -6.15 5.19
CA PHE A 77 -9.26 -5.63 4.73
C PHE A 77 -10.36 -6.13 5.65
N THR A 78 -11.28 -5.26 6.01
CA THR A 78 -12.52 -5.62 6.72
C THR A 78 -13.72 -5.00 6.03
N ASP A 79 -14.88 -5.66 6.14
CA ASP A 79 -16.13 -5.21 5.52
C ASP A 79 -17.32 -5.75 6.32
N VAL A 80 -18.37 -4.95 6.48
CA VAL A 80 -19.59 -5.37 7.18
C VAL A 80 -20.47 -6.21 6.26
N VAL A 81 -20.83 -7.38 6.70
CA VAL A 81 -21.68 -8.28 5.92
C VAL A 81 -23.11 -7.77 5.88
N GLY A 82 -23.66 -7.63 4.66
CA GLY A 82 -25.05 -7.19 4.46
C GLY A 82 -25.32 -5.74 4.91
N SER A 83 -24.32 -4.86 4.84
CA SER A 83 -24.42 -3.47 5.28
C SER A 83 -25.57 -2.69 4.62
N THR A 84 -25.81 -2.91 3.33
CA THR A 84 -26.89 -2.28 2.58
C THR A 84 -28.26 -2.69 3.13
N ASP A 85 -28.48 -3.98 3.37
CA ASP A 85 -29.73 -4.49 3.92
C ASP A 85 -29.96 -3.95 5.33
N ARG A 86 -28.93 -3.93 6.16
CA ARG A 86 -28.97 -3.36 7.51
C ARG A 86 -29.27 -1.86 7.51
N ALA A 87 -28.70 -1.11 6.57
CA ALA A 87 -29.01 0.31 6.41
C ALA A 87 -30.48 0.51 6.03
N CYS A 88 -31.02 -0.31 5.13
CA CYS A 88 -32.42 -0.26 4.76
C CYS A 88 -33.35 -0.61 5.93
N GLU A 89 -33.01 -1.62 6.76
CA GLU A 89 -33.79 -2.02 7.93
C GLU A 89 -33.79 -0.96 9.02
N LEU A 90 -32.68 -0.33 9.33
CA LEU A 90 -32.50 0.60 10.43
C LEU A 90 -32.90 2.04 10.08
N GLY A 91 -32.83 2.38 8.81
CA GLY A 91 -32.89 3.75 8.29
C GLY A 91 -31.60 4.53 8.55
N ASP A 92 -31.42 5.61 7.77
CA ASP A 92 -30.16 6.35 7.67
C ASP A 92 -29.57 6.81 9.00
N HIS A 93 -30.41 7.36 9.88
CA HIS A 93 -29.94 7.92 11.14
C HIS A 93 -29.35 6.84 12.09
N ARG A 94 -30.11 5.75 12.29
CA ARG A 94 -29.67 4.66 13.18
C ARG A 94 -28.49 3.90 12.57
N TRP A 95 -28.47 3.76 11.26
CA TRP A 95 -27.34 3.15 10.56
C TRP A 95 -26.07 3.99 10.74
N THR A 96 -26.15 5.31 10.59
CA THR A 96 -25.01 6.21 10.78
C THR A 96 -24.47 6.13 12.21
N GLU A 97 -25.31 6.13 13.23
CA GLU A 97 -24.86 5.97 14.63
C GLU A 97 -24.19 4.61 14.88
N LEU A 98 -24.76 3.53 14.32
CA LEU A 98 -24.20 2.19 14.44
C LEU A 98 -22.85 2.09 13.76
N LEU A 99 -22.73 2.63 12.55
CA LEU A 99 -21.51 2.66 11.76
C LEU A 99 -20.41 3.48 12.44
N GLU A 100 -20.75 4.59 13.07
CA GLU A 100 -19.81 5.39 13.85
C GLU A 100 -19.23 4.60 15.03
N ARG A 101 -20.05 3.87 15.77
CA ARG A 101 -19.60 2.99 16.87
C ARG A 101 -18.74 1.83 16.35
N HIS A 102 -19.10 1.25 15.21
CA HIS A 102 -18.29 0.24 14.52
C HIS A 102 -16.93 0.83 14.18
N ASN A 103 -16.89 1.97 13.51
CA ASN A 103 -15.65 2.60 13.05
C ASN A 103 -14.73 2.97 14.23
N GLN A 104 -15.27 3.50 15.31
CA GLN A 104 -14.53 3.77 16.55
C GLN A 104 -13.91 2.49 17.12
N THR A 105 -14.68 1.39 17.15
CA THR A 105 -14.22 0.09 17.65
C THR A 105 -13.08 -0.47 16.80
N VAL A 106 -13.24 -0.43 15.47
CA VAL A 106 -12.22 -0.92 14.53
C VAL A 106 -10.93 -0.11 14.63
N ARG A 107 -11.02 1.24 14.63
CA ARG A 107 -9.84 2.13 14.78
C ARG A 107 -9.09 1.90 16.08
N ALA A 108 -9.82 1.74 17.19
CA ALA A 108 -9.20 1.45 18.48
C ALA A 108 -8.44 0.11 18.47
N LEU A 109 -8.95 -0.90 17.77
CA LEU A 109 -8.30 -2.20 17.65
C LEU A 109 -7.10 -2.13 16.70
N ILE A 110 -7.21 -1.47 15.55
CA ILE A 110 -6.09 -1.25 14.63
C ILE A 110 -4.92 -0.61 15.40
N ALA A 111 -5.18 0.50 16.10
CA ALA A 111 -4.17 1.20 16.89
C ALA A 111 -3.58 0.32 18.00
N ARG A 112 -4.42 -0.45 18.73
CA ARG A 112 -3.97 -1.36 19.78
C ARG A 112 -3.01 -2.44 19.29
N TYR A 113 -3.23 -2.94 18.07
CA TYR A 113 -2.37 -3.95 17.44
C TYR A 113 -1.24 -3.32 16.60
N ARG A 114 -1.02 -2.01 16.72
CA ARG A 114 0.02 -1.23 16.03
C ARG A 114 -0.12 -1.29 14.51
N GLY A 115 -1.34 -1.33 14.02
CA GLY A 115 -1.65 -1.16 12.60
C GLY A 115 -1.79 0.32 12.26
N THR A 116 -1.62 0.62 10.99
CA THR A 116 -1.87 1.95 10.42
C THR A 116 -3.11 1.87 9.54
N GLU A 117 -4.13 2.68 9.83
CA GLU A 117 -5.28 2.86 8.94
C GLU A 117 -4.80 3.57 7.68
N VAL A 118 -5.05 2.97 6.53
CA VAL A 118 -4.73 3.53 5.22
C VAL A 118 -5.94 4.24 4.65
N SER A 119 -7.06 3.55 4.60
CA SER A 119 -8.32 4.13 4.11
C SER A 119 -9.54 3.48 4.76
N THR A 120 -10.63 4.23 4.78
CA THR A 120 -11.95 3.77 5.18
C THR A 120 -12.95 4.13 4.09
N ALA A 121 -13.66 3.14 3.57
CA ALA A 121 -14.71 3.33 2.58
C ALA A 121 -16.02 2.81 3.16
N ALA A 122 -16.91 3.74 3.52
CA ALA A 122 -18.17 3.43 4.19
C ALA A 122 -17.97 2.58 5.46
N ASP A 123 -18.23 1.28 5.37
CA ASP A 123 -18.17 0.29 6.45
C ASP A 123 -16.92 -0.62 6.38
N GLY A 124 -16.08 -0.44 5.36
CA GLY A 124 -14.85 -1.18 5.13
C GLY A 124 -13.59 -0.44 5.56
N PHE A 125 -12.60 -1.18 6.05
CA PHE A 125 -11.29 -0.65 6.42
C PHE A 125 -10.19 -1.34 5.64
N LEU A 126 -9.19 -0.55 5.25
CA LEU A 126 -7.87 -1.00 4.84
C LEU A 126 -6.86 -0.53 5.88
N ALA A 127 -6.14 -1.48 6.47
CA ALA A 127 -5.06 -1.21 7.39
C ALA A 127 -3.81 -2.01 7.03
N THR A 128 -2.63 -1.48 7.37
CA THR A 128 -1.34 -2.15 7.22
C THR A 128 -0.74 -2.48 8.58
N PHE A 129 0.04 -3.55 8.62
CA PHE A 129 0.75 -4.02 9.80
C PHE A 129 2.17 -4.44 9.42
N ASP A 130 3.10 -4.23 10.34
CA ASP A 130 4.51 -4.67 10.23
C ASP A 130 4.71 -6.18 10.37
N GLY A 131 3.62 -6.94 10.64
CA GLY A 131 3.68 -8.38 10.75
C GLY A 131 2.32 -9.07 10.75
N PRO A 132 2.24 -10.25 10.10
CA PRO A 132 0.97 -10.95 9.87
C PRO A 132 0.28 -11.43 11.16
N ALA A 133 1.02 -11.80 12.19
CA ALA A 133 0.43 -12.25 13.45
C ALA A 133 -0.37 -11.14 14.15
N ARG A 134 0.06 -9.88 14.03
CA ARG A 134 -0.68 -8.73 14.59
C ARG A 134 -1.93 -8.45 13.77
N ALA A 135 -1.82 -8.46 12.45
CA ALA A 135 -2.96 -8.28 11.55
C ALA A 135 -4.05 -9.33 11.82
N LEU A 136 -3.66 -10.61 11.93
CA LEU A 136 -4.59 -11.69 12.22
C LEU A 136 -5.31 -11.51 13.56
N LYS A 137 -4.54 -11.27 14.64
CA LYS A 137 -5.11 -11.06 15.97
C LYS A 137 -6.04 -9.84 16.00
N CYS A 138 -5.69 -8.78 15.25
CA CYS A 138 -6.55 -7.62 15.09
C CYS A 138 -7.85 -8.00 14.38
N ALA A 139 -7.79 -8.70 13.25
CA ALA A 139 -8.94 -9.15 12.49
C ALA A 139 -9.92 -10.01 13.33
N GLN A 140 -9.39 -11.02 14.03
CA GLN A 140 -10.17 -11.88 14.94
C GLN A 140 -10.84 -11.05 16.04
N ARG A 141 -10.14 -10.08 16.63
CA ARG A 141 -10.70 -9.21 17.67
C ARG A 141 -11.74 -8.24 17.13
N ILE A 142 -11.58 -7.75 15.89
CA ILE A 142 -12.62 -6.94 15.21
C ILE A 142 -13.88 -7.77 15.04
N CYS A 143 -13.79 -8.96 14.44
CA CYS A 143 -14.94 -9.86 14.26
C CYS A 143 -15.68 -10.15 15.59
N ALA A 144 -14.93 -10.35 16.67
CA ALA A 144 -15.54 -10.59 17.98
C ALA A 144 -16.14 -9.32 18.61
N ALA A 145 -15.49 -8.17 18.49
CA ALA A 145 -15.88 -6.93 19.15
C ALA A 145 -17.13 -6.27 18.54
N VAL A 146 -17.41 -6.52 17.26
CA VAL A 146 -18.59 -5.95 16.58
C VAL A 146 -19.86 -6.78 16.76
N LYS A 147 -19.76 -8.05 17.21
CA LYS A 147 -20.93 -8.92 17.49
C LYS A 147 -21.94 -8.30 18.46
N PRO A 148 -21.53 -7.67 19.58
CA PRO A 148 -22.46 -7.01 20.47
C PRO A 148 -23.21 -5.82 19.85
N LEU A 149 -22.69 -5.27 18.73
CA LEU A 149 -23.38 -4.24 17.96
C LEU A 149 -24.43 -4.82 17.01
N GLY A 150 -24.58 -6.15 16.95
CA GLY A 150 -25.44 -6.82 15.99
C GLY A 150 -24.91 -6.81 14.56
N LEU A 151 -23.59 -6.62 14.40
CA LEU A 151 -22.91 -6.63 13.12
C LEU A 151 -22.04 -7.89 12.95
N GLU A 152 -21.91 -8.33 11.73
CA GLU A 152 -20.94 -9.34 11.32
C GLU A 152 -19.95 -8.71 10.35
N VAL A 153 -18.66 -8.92 10.59
CA VAL A 153 -17.58 -8.42 9.76
C VAL A 153 -16.82 -9.60 9.16
N ARG A 154 -16.54 -9.52 7.89
CA ARG A 154 -15.60 -10.39 7.20
C ARG A 154 -14.25 -9.71 7.09
N ALA A 155 -13.17 -10.48 7.12
CA ALA A 155 -11.82 -9.95 7.04
C ALA A 155 -10.93 -10.77 6.13
N GLY A 156 -9.97 -10.10 5.46
CA GLY A 156 -8.95 -10.72 4.64
C GLY A 156 -7.57 -10.17 4.96
N CYS A 157 -6.58 -11.06 5.12
CA CYS A 157 -5.19 -10.67 5.31
C CYS A 157 -4.30 -11.24 4.21
N HIS A 158 -3.38 -10.40 3.72
CA HIS A 158 -2.32 -10.83 2.81
C HIS A 158 -1.01 -10.11 3.18
N THR A 159 0.11 -10.81 3.01
CA THR A 159 1.46 -10.23 3.19
C THR A 159 2.18 -10.23 1.86
N GLY A 160 2.71 -9.10 1.48
CA GLY A 160 3.45 -8.91 0.24
C GLY A 160 4.15 -7.57 0.19
N GLU A 161 4.78 -7.26 -0.93
CA GLU A 161 5.39 -5.97 -1.16
C GLU A 161 4.35 -4.95 -1.67
N PHE A 162 4.41 -3.77 -1.11
CA PHE A 162 3.56 -2.63 -1.45
C PHE A 162 4.40 -1.46 -1.92
N GLU A 163 3.81 -0.64 -2.76
CA GLU A 163 4.33 0.68 -3.11
C GLU A 163 3.67 1.71 -2.20
N LEU A 164 4.49 2.52 -1.52
CA LEU A 164 4.00 3.67 -0.76
C LEU A 164 3.78 4.85 -1.71
N GLN A 165 2.56 5.37 -1.75
CA GLN A 165 2.18 6.55 -2.53
C GLN A 165 1.71 7.66 -1.57
N GLY A 166 2.66 8.27 -0.87
CA GLY A 166 2.36 9.21 0.21
C GLY A 166 1.73 8.50 1.42
N ALA A 167 0.47 8.77 1.73
CA ALA A 167 -0.28 8.11 2.80
C ALA A 167 -1.06 6.87 2.31
N ASP A 168 -1.08 6.60 1.02
CA ASP A 168 -1.78 5.47 0.40
C ASP A 168 -0.83 4.31 0.10
N VAL A 169 -1.38 3.13 -0.14
CA VAL A 169 -0.63 1.92 -0.50
C VAL A 169 -1.14 1.37 -1.82
N GLY A 170 -0.22 1.04 -2.71
CA GLY A 170 -0.49 0.47 -4.02
C GLY A 170 0.15 -0.90 -4.23
N GLY A 171 -0.10 -1.47 -5.41
CA GLY A 171 0.51 -2.72 -5.82
C GLY A 171 -0.42 -3.92 -5.77
N ILE A 172 0.05 -5.02 -6.37
CA ILE A 172 -0.74 -6.25 -6.52
C ILE A 172 -1.14 -6.87 -5.19
N ALA A 173 -0.32 -6.72 -4.14
CA ALA A 173 -0.58 -7.28 -2.82
C ALA A 173 -1.83 -6.66 -2.15
N VAL A 174 -2.12 -5.38 -2.39
CA VAL A 174 -3.36 -4.72 -1.94
C VAL A 174 -4.57 -5.37 -2.62
N HIS A 175 -4.50 -5.58 -3.94
CA HIS A 175 -5.58 -6.23 -4.69
C HIS A 175 -5.82 -7.67 -4.23
N ILE A 176 -4.75 -8.44 -3.95
CA ILE A 176 -4.87 -9.79 -3.40
C ILE A 176 -5.58 -9.75 -2.05
N GLY A 177 -5.15 -8.89 -1.12
CA GLY A 177 -5.77 -8.75 0.20
C GLY A 177 -7.26 -8.41 0.12
N ALA A 178 -7.64 -7.47 -0.76
CA ALA A 178 -9.03 -7.11 -1.01
C ALA A 178 -9.87 -8.29 -1.53
N ARG A 179 -9.32 -9.09 -2.47
CA ARG A 179 -10.01 -10.27 -3.01
C ARG A 179 -10.14 -11.39 -1.98
N VAL A 180 -9.10 -11.60 -1.16
CA VAL A 180 -9.16 -12.55 -0.03
C VAL A 180 -10.27 -12.16 0.93
N GLY A 181 -10.35 -10.88 1.33
CA GLY A 181 -11.41 -10.38 2.20
C GLY A 181 -12.81 -10.52 1.62
N ALA A 182 -12.96 -10.29 0.31
CA ALA A 182 -14.25 -10.42 -0.37
C ALA A 182 -14.80 -11.87 -0.40
N LEU A 183 -13.91 -12.88 -0.31
CA LEU A 183 -14.29 -14.30 -0.27
C LEU A 183 -14.60 -14.80 1.15
N ALA A 184 -14.27 -14.04 2.18
CA ALA A 184 -14.55 -14.42 3.55
C ALA A 184 -16.07 -14.42 3.84
N GLY A 185 -16.51 -15.39 4.60
CA GLY A 185 -17.87 -15.45 5.11
C GLY A 185 -18.10 -14.55 6.32
N PRO A 186 -19.34 -14.49 6.85
CA PRO A 186 -19.66 -13.72 8.04
C PRO A 186 -18.82 -14.14 9.24
N SER A 187 -18.24 -13.17 9.94
CA SER A 187 -17.35 -13.38 11.11
C SER A 187 -16.12 -14.25 10.80
N GLU A 188 -15.74 -14.38 9.54
CA GLU A 188 -14.59 -15.16 9.09
C GLU A 188 -13.39 -14.27 8.79
N VAL A 189 -12.20 -14.79 9.10
CA VAL A 189 -10.90 -14.19 8.74
C VAL A 189 -10.22 -15.12 7.76
N LEU A 190 -10.15 -14.73 6.48
CA LEU A 190 -9.40 -15.46 5.46
C LEU A 190 -8.00 -14.89 5.29
N VAL A 191 -7.06 -15.77 4.97
CA VAL A 191 -5.68 -15.41 4.73
C VAL A 191 -5.12 -16.14 3.52
N SER A 192 -4.15 -15.53 2.85
CA SER A 192 -3.33 -16.21 1.84
C SER A 192 -2.32 -17.17 2.48
N SER A 193 -1.80 -18.12 1.69
CA SER A 193 -0.74 -19.03 2.11
C SER A 193 0.48 -18.30 2.68
N ALA A 194 0.86 -17.16 2.08
CA ALA A 194 1.96 -16.33 2.58
C ALA A 194 1.78 -15.91 4.05
N VAL A 195 0.58 -15.48 4.43
CA VAL A 195 0.27 -15.14 5.83
C VAL A 195 0.38 -16.36 6.74
N LYS A 196 -0.26 -17.48 6.34
CA LYS A 196 -0.24 -18.72 7.13
C LYS A 196 1.19 -19.21 7.38
N ASP A 197 2.04 -19.19 6.35
CA ASP A 197 3.41 -19.69 6.45
C ASP A 197 4.28 -18.77 7.32
N LEU A 198 4.13 -17.46 7.22
CA LEU A 198 4.86 -16.47 8.03
C LEU A 198 4.48 -16.49 9.52
N VAL A 199 3.28 -16.97 9.87
CA VAL A 199 2.86 -17.08 11.28
C VAL A 199 3.06 -18.48 11.85
N ALA A 200 3.79 -19.36 11.17
CA ALA A 200 4.12 -20.68 11.68
C ALA A 200 4.79 -20.56 13.07
N GLY A 201 4.28 -21.30 14.04
CA GLY A 201 4.75 -21.23 15.43
C GLY A 201 4.09 -20.17 16.32
N ALA A 202 3.21 -19.33 15.79
CA ALA A 202 2.48 -18.32 16.57
C ALA A 202 1.27 -18.86 17.35
N GLY A 203 1.03 -20.18 17.31
CA GLY A 203 -0.09 -20.83 18.01
C GLY A 203 -1.45 -20.57 17.34
N LEU A 204 -1.46 -20.17 16.09
CA LEU A 204 -2.68 -19.94 15.30
C LEU A 204 -3.06 -21.22 14.56
N VAL A 205 -4.35 -21.51 14.52
CA VAL A 205 -4.91 -22.69 13.83
C VAL A 205 -5.61 -22.22 12.56
N PHE A 206 -5.45 -23.01 11.49
CA PHE A 206 -5.98 -22.68 10.19
C PHE A 206 -6.75 -23.86 9.60
N VAL A 207 -7.89 -23.56 8.97
CA VAL A 207 -8.66 -24.49 8.16
C VAL A 207 -8.43 -24.17 6.68
N ASP A 208 -8.04 -25.18 5.91
CA ASP A 208 -7.84 -25.05 4.47
C ASP A 208 -9.18 -24.76 3.78
N ARG A 209 -9.21 -23.71 2.97
CA ARG A 209 -10.38 -23.33 2.16
C ARG A 209 -10.20 -23.67 0.68
N GLY A 210 -9.10 -24.33 0.31
CA GLY A 210 -8.80 -24.71 -1.06
C GLY A 210 -8.22 -23.59 -1.91
N GLU A 211 -8.23 -23.82 -3.22
CA GLU A 211 -7.72 -22.90 -4.22
C GLU A 211 -8.85 -22.04 -4.79
N HIS A 212 -8.58 -20.75 -4.96
CA HIS A 212 -9.53 -19.78 -5.47
C HIS A 212 -8.90 -18.93 -6.57
N GLU A 213 -9.66 -18.68 -7.63
CA GLU A 213 -9.31 -17.65 -8.62
C GLU A 213 -9.64 -16.27 -8.07
N LEU A 214 -8.65 -15.41 -7.99
CA LEU A 214 -8.81 -14.02 -7.56
C LEU A 214 -8.92 -13.13 -8.80
N LYS A 215 -10.04 -12.44 -8.95
CA LYS A 215 -10.32 -11.62 -10.14
C LYS A 215 -9.19 -10.60 -10.39
N GLY A 216 -8.54 -10.71 -11.55
CA GLY A 216 -7.46 -9.81 -11.97
C GLY A 216 -6.09 -10.13 -11.36
N VAL A 217 -5.95 -11.26 -10.67
CA VAL A 217 -4.68 -11.77 -10.14
C VAL A 217 -4.32 -13.04 -10.91
N PRO A 218 -3.07 -13.17 -11.38
CA PRO A 218 -2.62 -14.40 -12.02
C PRO A 218 -2.62 -15.59 -11.06
N GLU A 219 -2.89 -16.78 -11.58
CA GLU A 219 -2.85 -18.08 -10.91
C GLU A 219 -3.87 -18.26 -9.77
N PRO A 220 -4.27 -19.49 -9.46
CA PRO A 220 -5.11 -19.80 -8.30
C PRO A 220 -4.34 -19.58 -6.98
N TRP A 221 -5.05 -19.10 -5.98
CA TRP A 221 -4.51 -18.81 -4.64
C TRP A 221 -5.13 -19.74 -3.62
N ARG A 222 -4.29 -20.43 -2.85
CA ARG A 222 -4.75 -21.24 -1.73
C ARG A 222 -5.03 -20.37 -0.53
N LEU A 223 -6.24 -20.46 0.01
CA LEU A 223 -6.71 -19.64 1.11
C LEU A 223 -6.95 -20.50 2.36
N TYR A 224 -6.85 -19.86 3.51
CA TYR A 224 -7.05 -20.49 4.80
C TYR A 224 -7.94 -19.60 5.69
N ALA A 225 -8.84 -20.23 6.44
CA ALA A 225 -9.58 -19.53 7.49
C ALA A 225 -8.79 -19.62 8.80
N ALA A 226 -8.56 -18.49 9.45
CA ALA A 226 -7.96 -18.47 10.78
C ALA A 226 -9.03 -18.74 11.83
N GLU A 227 -8.87 -19.78 12.63
CA GLU A 227 -9.75 -20.08 13.76
C GLU A 227 -9.53 -19.09 14.91
N ALA A 228 -10.64 -18.76 15.63
CA ALA A 228 -10.64 -17.78 16.72
C ALA A 228 -9.99 -18.32 18.01
#